data_1caa20db2ba8b6352c4c62452cd659e5
#
_entry.id   1caa20db2ba8b6352c4c62452cd659e5
#
_cell.length_a   1.000
_cell.length_b   1.000
_cell.length_c   1.000
_cell.angle_alpha   90.00
_cell.angle_beta   90.00
_cell.angle_gamma   90.00
#
_symmetry.space_group_name_H-M   'P 1'
#
loop_
_entity.id
_entity.type
_entity.pdbx_description
1 polymer ?
#
loop_
_entity_poly.entity_id
_entity_poly.type
_entity_poly.pdbx_seq_one_letter_code
_entity_poly.pdbx_strand_id
1 'polypeptide(L)'
;MKTVVGGALGECVHVAGVMNFLNLAELAGWRTVFLGPAVPVEEFLRAAREEHADLVGVSYRLTPETGERLLGEFAEAADELRARGVRFTFGGTPPVAERARKLGFFERSFDGSEAPEDVLAFL
;
A
#
# COMPACT_ATOMS: atom_id res chain seq x y z
N MET A 1 -9.08 17.59 -3.09
CA MET A 1 -9.14 16.17 -3.49
C MET A 1 -8.01 15.42 -2.84
N LYS A 2 -8.30 14.31 -2.21
CA LYS A 2 -7.28 13.45 -1.62
C LYS A 2 -6.54 12.65 -2.70
N THR A 3 -5.29 12.36 -2.45
CA THR A 3 -4.43 11.63 -3.39
C THR A 3 -3.94 10.33 -2.77
N VAL A 4 -4.01 9.24 -3.53
CA VAL A 4 -3.45 7.96 -3.15
C VAL A 4 -2.43 7.49 -4.19
N VAL A 5 -1.28 7.04 -3.69
CA VAL A 5 -0.21 6.45 -4.48
C VAL A 5 -0.20 4.96 -4.20
N GLY A 6 -0.14 4.12 -5.23
CA GLY A 6 -0.13 2.67 -5.04
C GLY A 6 0.76 1.94 -6.03
N GLY A 7 1.31 0.83 -5.61
CA GLY A 7 2.17 0.00 -6.44
C GLY A 7 2.52 -1.33 -5.79
N ALA A 8 3.23 -2.19 -6.52
CA ALA A 8 3.71 -3.48 -6.05
C ALA A 8 5.16 -3.36 -5.61
N LEU A 9 5.43 -3.74 -4.36
CA LEU A 9 6.72 -3.52 -3.69
C LEU A 9 7.78 -4.56 -4.10
N GLY A 10 9.01 -4.10 -4.20
CA GLY A 10 10.18 -4.96 -4.37
C GLY A 10 10.21 -5.62 -5.73
N GLU A 11 10.23 -6.94 -5.75
CA GLU A 11 10.22 -7.72 -7.00
C GLU A 11 8.81 -8.20 -7.38
N CYS A 12 7.80 -7.78 -6.64
CA CYS A 12 6.42 -8.20 -6.90
C CYS A 12 5.88 -7.55 -8.16
N VAL A 13 5.38 -8.38 -9.07
CA VAL A 13 4.81 -7.93 -10.35
C VAL A 13 3.30 -8.14 -10.44
N HIS A 14 2.68 -8.58 -9.36
CA HIS A 14 1.24 -8.82 -9.31
C HIS A 14 0.52 -7.49 -9.03
N VAL A 15 -0.06 -6.90 -10.07
CA VAL A 15 -0.64 -5.55 -9.96
C VAL A 15 -2.17 -5.52 -9.97
N ALA A 16 -2.84 -6.66 -10.22
CA ALA A 16 -4.30 -6.67 -10.31
C ALA A 16 -4.97 -6.15 -9.05
N GLY A 17 -4.49 -6.55 -7.87
CA GLY A 17 -5.06 -6.13 -6.59
C GLY A 17 -4.90 -4.64 -6.33
N VAL A 18 -3.71 -4.10 -6.56
CA VAL A 18 -3.48 -2.67 -6.34
C VAL A 18 -4.22 -1.83 -7.37
N MET A 19 -4.32 -2.30 -8.61
CA MET A 19 -5.10 -1.60 -9.63
C MET A 19 -6.59 -1.57 -9.26
N ASN A 20 -7.12 -2.69 -8.75
CA ASN A 20 -8.49 -2.73 -8.28
C ASN A 20 -8.72 -1.77 -7.12
N PHE A 21 -7.78 -1.72 -6.18
CA PHE A 21 -7.82 -0.78 -5.07
C PHE A 21 -7.86 0.67 -5.56
N LEU A 22 -6.98 1.01 -6.50
CA LEU A 22 -6.93 2.37 -7.05
C LEU A 22 -8.20 2.72 -7.84
N ASN A 23 -8.80 1.74 -8.54
CA ASN A 23 -10.06 1.96 -9.22
C ASN A 23 -11.18 2.29 -8.24
N LEU A 24 -11.23 1.58 -7.10
CA LEU A 24 -12.20 1.87 -6.04
C LEU A 24 -11.97 3.25 -5.44
N ALA A 25 -10.72 3.62 -5.24
CA ALA A 25 -10.37 4.96 -4.73
C ALA A 25 -10.82 6.05 -5.69
N GLU A 26 -10.64 5.84 -7.00
CA GLU A 26 -11.09 6.80 -8.00
C GLU A 26 -12.62 6.95 -7.97
N LEU A 27 -13.35 5.84 -7.83
CA LEU A 27 -14.79 5.87 -7.67
C LEU A 27 -15.21 6.66 -6.44
N ALA A 28 -14.41 6.64 -5.39
CA ALA A 28 -14.66 7.37 -4.14
C ALA A 28 -14.21 8.85 -4.21
N GLY A 29 -13.71 9.30 -5.36
CA GLY A 29 -13.34 10.70 -5.58
C GLY A 29 -11.87 11.02 -5.32
N TRP A 30 -11.02 10.04 -5.17
CA TRP A 30 -9.58 10.25 -4.98
C TRP A 30 -8.85 10.47 -6.30
N ARG A 31 -7.79 11.26 -6.25
CA ARG A 31 -6.79 11.28 -7.33
C ARG A 31 -5.86 10.10 -7.11
N THR A 32 -5.63 9.30 -8.13
CA THR A 32 -4.83 8.07 -8.02
C THR A 32 -3.55 8.18 -8.84
N VAL A 33 -2.46 7.65 -8.27
CA VAL A 33 -1.16 7.56 -8.93
C VAL A 33 -0.70 6.10 -8.85
N PHE A 34 -0.59 5.45 -10.00
CA PHE A 34 -0.15 4.06 -10.07
C PHE A 34 1.35 4.01 -10.40
N LEU A 35 2.13 3.42 -9.49
CA LEU A 35 3.57 3.33 -9.65
C LEU A 35 4.01 2.13 -10.48
N GLY A 36 3.16 1.13 -10.63
CA GLY A 36 3.47 -0.05 -11.43
C GLY A 36 3.98 -1.24 -10.62
N PRO A 37 4.53 -2.23 -11.31
CA PRO A 37 5.14 -3.39 -10.67
C PRO A 37 6.57 -3.11 -10.24
N ALA A 38 7.09 -3.95 -9.35
CA ALA A 38 8.50 -3.99 -8.96
C ALA A 38 9.05 -2.64 -8.48
N VAL A 39 8.32 -1.99 -7.57
CA VAL A 39 8.65 -0.65 -7.08
C VAL A 39 9.53 -0.73 -5.83
N PRO A 40 10.72 -0.10 -5.84
CA PRO A 40 11.55 -0.02 -4.64
C PRO A 40 10.92 0.86 -3.55
N VAL A 41 11.31 0.64 -2.30
CA VAL A 41 10.84 1.44 -1.16
C VAL A 41 11.02 2.94 -1.42
N GLU A 42 12.20 3.35 -1.87
CA GLU A 42 12.53 4.77 -2.09
C GLU A 42 11.60 5.42 -3.11
N GLU A 43 11.17 4.67 -4.12
CA GLU A 43 10.27 5.18 -5.16
C GLU A 43 8.87 5.46 -4.60
N PHE A 44 8.37 4.59 -3.71
CA PHE A 44 7.12 4.86 -3.01
C PHE A 44 7.20 6.16 -2.22
N LEU A 45 8.29 6.35 -1.50
CA LEU A 45 8.45 7.52 -0.63
C LEU A 45 8.64 8.80 -1.45
N ARG A 46 9.41 8.71 -2.54
CA ARG A 46 9.61 9.84 -3.44
C ARG A 46 8.28 10.27 -4.06
N ALA A 47 7.51 9.30 -4.55
CA ALA A 47 6.21 9.59 -5.16
C ALA A 47 5.23 10.17 -4.13
N ALA A 48 5.22 9.62 -2.90
CA ALA A 48 4.37 10.14 -1.84
C ALA A 48 4.66 11.61 -1.54
N ARG A 49 5.93 11.99 -1.54
CA ARG A 49 6.33 13.39 -1.32
C ARG A 49 5.96 14.28 -2.51
N GLU A 50 6.35 13.87 -3.72
CA GLU A 50 6.11 14.66 -4.93
C GLU A 50 4.64 14.86 -5.23
N GLU A 51 3.83 13.84 -5.01
CA GLU A 51 2.39 13.89 -5.29
C GLU A 51 1.57 14.42 -4.12
N HIS A 52 2.21 14.74 -3.00
CA HIS A 52 1.52 15.15 -1.76
C HIS A 52 0.45 14.14 -1.36
N ALA A 53 0.82 12.86 -1.32
CA ALA A 53 -0.12 11.79 -1.05
C ALA A 53 -0.71 11.86 0.36
N ASP A 54 -2.01 11.59 0.44
CA ASP A 54 -2.71 11.41 1.72
C ASP A 54 -2.67 9.96 2.16
N LEU A 55 -2.56 9.04 1.19
CA LEU A 55 -2.56 7.60 1.42
C LEU A 55 -1.58 6.92 0.47
N VAL A 56 -0.84 5.94 0.98
CA VAL A 56 0.04 5.09 0.18
C VAL A 56 -0.44 3.65 0.32
N GLY A 57 -0.73 3.00 -0.81
CA GLY A 57 -1.12 1.60 -0.86
C GLY A 57 0.03 0.74 -1.36
N VAL A 58 0.45 -0.21 -0.52
CA VAL A 58 1.57 -1.10 -0.82
C VAL A 58 1.03 -2.50 -1.03
N SER A 59 1.37 -3.12 -2.17
CA SER A 59 0.96 -4.49 -2.48
C SER A 59 2.19 -5.40 -2.52
N TYR A 60 2.07 -6.60 -1.95
CA TYR A 60 3.13 -7.61 -2.02
C TYR A 60 2.51 -9.00 -1.90
N ARG A 61 2.81 -9.90 -2.86
CA ARG A 61 2.17 -11.21 -2.96
C ARG A 61 3.16 -12.36 -3.17
N LEU A 62 4.43 -12.15 -2.85
CA LEU A 62 5.44 -13.20 -2.96
C LEU A 62 5.60 -13.94 -1.63
N THR A 63 6.84 -14.28 -1.23
CA THR A 63 7.02 -15.08 -0.02
C THR A 63 6.82 -14.29 1.27
N PRO A 64 6.21 -14.90 2.31
CA PRO A 64 5.97 -14.19 3.58
C PRO A 64 7.25 -13.69 4.26
N GLU A 65 8.32 -14.45 4.24
CA GLU A 65 9.59 -14.09 4.89
C GLU A 65 10.22 -12.87 4.25
N THR A 66 10.32 -12.86 2.91
CA THR A 66 10.84 -11.70 2.18
C THR A 66 9.90 -10.51 2.35
N GLY A 67 8.59 -10.76 2.32
CA GLY A 67 7.58 -9.72 2.53
C GLY A 67 7.75 -9.06 3.89
N GLU A 68 7.90 -9.84 4.95
CA GLU A 68 8.09 -9.31 6.30
C GLU A 68 9.31 -8.42 6.38
N ARG A 69 10.44 -8.84 5.79
CA ARG A 69 11.66 -8.06 5.77
C ARG A 69 11.48 -6.75 5.01
N LEU A 70 10.91 -6.81 3.81
CA LEU A 70 10.69 -5.61 2.99
C LEU A 70 9.70 -4.64 3.64
N LEU A 71 8.64 -5.15 4.26
CA LEU A 71 7.66 -4.31 4.95
C LEU A 71 8.27 -3.66 6.19
N GLY A 72 9.17 -4.35 6.87
CA GLY A 72 9.91 -3.78 7.99
C GLY A 72 10.81 -2.63 7.53
N GLU A 73 11.54 -2.82 6.44
CA GLU A 73 12.37 -1.77 5.84
C GLU A 73 11.51 -0.59 5.39
N PHE A 74 10.37 -0.88 4.78
CA PHE A 74 9.42 0.14 4.34
C PHE A 74 8.92 0.96 5.52
N ALA A 75 8.48 0.30 6.58
CA ALA A 75 7.95 0.97 7.77
C ALA A 75 8.98 1.90 8.41
N GLU A 76 10.23 1.44 8.50
CA GLU A 76 11.31 2.24 9.05
C GLU A 76 11.57 3.48 8.20
N ALA A 77 11.67 3.31 6.88
CA ALA A 77 11.93 4.40 5.95
C ALA A 77 10.76 5.40 5.86
N ALA A 78 9.53 4.92 6.04
CA ALA A 78 8.31 5.73 5.89
C ALA A 78 7.84 6.38 7.19
N ASP A 79 8.51 6.15 8.31
CA ASP A 79 8.05 6.61 9.61
C ASP A 79 7.87 8.11 9.68
N GLU A 80 8.77 8.87 9.06
CA GLU A 80 8.67 10.34 9.03
C GLU A 80 7.41 10.80 8.30
N LEU A 81 7.09 10.19 7.16
CA LEU A 81 5.88 10.53 6.41
C LEU A 81 4.63 10.21 7.20
N ARG A 82 4.63 9.06 7.89
CA ARG A 82 3.52 8.67 8.75
C ARG A 82 3.32 9.67 9.87
N ALA A 83 4.41 10.12 10.49
CA ALA A 83 4.36 11.13 11.55
C ALA A 83 3.80 12.46 11.06
N ARG A 84 3.92 12.76 9.78
CA ARG A 84 3.36 13.95 9.15
C ARG A 84 1.90 13.80 8.73
N GLY A 85 1.30 12.63 8.98
CA GLY A 85 -0.11 12.40 8.70
C GLY A 85 -0.40 11.62 7.41
N VAL A 86 0.62 11.17 6.69
CA VAL A 86 0.40 10.28 5.54
C VAL A 86 -0.05 8.92 6.06
N ARG A 87 -1.14 8.39 5.50
CA ARG A 87 -1.67 7.08 5.88
C ARG A 87 -1.06 6.01 4.99
N PHE A 88 -0.92 4.80 5.53
CA PHE A 88 -0.36 3.65 4.81
C PHE A 88 -1.27 2.45 4.94
N THR A 89 -1.56 1.79 3.83
CA THR A 89 -2.34 0.55 3.81
C THR A 89 -1.61 -0.52 3.01
N PHE A 90 -1.90 -1.76 3.31
CA PHE A 90 -1.25 -2.91 2.69
C PHE A 90 -2.31 -3.84 2.09
N GLY A 91 -1.95 -4.49 0.98
CA GLY A 91 -2.74 -5.57 0.39
C GLY A 91 -1.84 -6.69 -0.09
N GLY A 92 -2.22 -7.94 0.18
CA GLY A 92 -1.44 -9.09 -0.23
C GLY A 92 -2.17 -10.40 0.00
N THR A 93 -1.44 -11.51 -0.11
CA THR A 93 -1.98 -12.82 0.24
C THR A 93 -2.20 -12.91 1.74
N PRO A 94 -3.07 -13.80 2.24
CA PRO A 94 -3.32 -13.92 3.67
C PRO A 94 -2.06 -14.07 4.54
N PRO A 95 -1.06 -14.92 4.18
CA PRO A 95 0.15 -15.03 5.01
C PRO A 95 0.96 -13.73 5.09
N VAL A 96 1.07 -12.98 4.00
CA VAL A 96 1.81 -11.71 4.00
C VAL A 96 1.01 -10.64 4.74
N ALA A 97 -0.30 -10.58 4.54
CA ALA A 97 -1.16 -9.64 5.25
C ALA A 97 -1.10 -9.84 6.76
N GLU A 98 -1.00 -11.09 7.22
CA GLU A 98 -0.85 -11.40 8.64
C GLU A 98 0.46 -10.82 9.19
N ARG A 99 1.56 -10.96 8.44
CA ARG A 99 2.86 -10.37 8.81
C ARG A 99 2.77 -8.85 8.86
N ALA A 100 2.09 -8.25 7.91
CA ALA A 100 1.87 -6.81 7.87
C ALA A 100 1.09 -6.31 9.10
N ARG A 101 0.06 -7.04 9.51
CA ARG A 101 -0.72 -6.71 10.71
C ARG A 101 0.13 -6.75 11.96
N LYS A 102 0.96 -7.77 12.10
CA LYS A 102 1.84 -7.91 13.27
C LYS A 102 2.88 -6.82 13.37
N LEU A 103 3.30 -6.28 12.23
CA LEU A 103 4.24 -5.16 12.19
C LEU A 103 3.64 -3.89 12.81
N GLY A 104 2.34 -3.69 12.72
CA GLY A 104 1.64 -2.57 13.35
C GLY A 104 1.85 -1.20 12.70
N PHE A 105 2.43 -1.16 11.50
CA PHE A 105 2.69 0.10 10.81
C PHE A 105 1.51 0.55 9.94
N PHE A 106 0.91 -0.40 9.21
CA PHE A 106 -0.16 -0.09 8.27
C PHE A 106 -1.49 0.09 9.00
N GLU A 107 -2.24 1.09 8.59
CA GLU A 107 -3.56 1.38 9.19
C GLU A 107 -4.53 0.21 8.93
N ARG A 108 -4.46 -0.39 7.73
CA ARG A 108 -5.26 -1.55 7.38
C ARG A 108 -4.43 -2.48 6.50
N SER A 109 -4.58 -3.79 6.71
CA SER A 109 -3.93 -4.81 5.88
C SER A 109 -5.00 -5.70 5.29
N PHE A 110 -5.21 -5.58 3.98
CA PHE A 110 -6.18 -6.37 3.24
C PHE A 110 -5.56 -7.67 2.75
N ASP A 111 -6.32 -8.75 2.77
CA ASP A 111 -5.82 -10.09 2.38
C ASP A 111 -6.56 -10.68 1.16
N GLY A 112 -7.44 -9.90 0.53
CA GLY A 112 -8.22 -10.32 -0.61
C GLY A 112 -9.58 -10.88 -0.28
N SER A 113 -9.89 -11.06 1.00
CA SER A 113 -11.21 -11.56 1.45
C SER A 113 -12.25 -10.47 1.59
N GLU A 114 -11.84 -9.20 1.55
CA GLU A 114 -12.72 -8.07 1.79
C GLU A 114 -13.64 -7.81 0.59
N ALA A 115 -14.88 -7.43 0.89
CA ALA A 115 -15.80 -6.96 -0.14
C ALA A 115 -15.41 -5.54 -0.58
N PRO A 116 -15.78 -5.13 -1.81
CA PRO A 116 -15.52 -3.75 -2.26
C PRO A 116 -16.05 -2.69 -1.30
N GLU A 117 -17.17 -2.95 -0.64
CA GLU A 117 -17.77 -2.03 0.33
C GLU A 117 -16.85 -1.78 1.53
N ASP A 118 -16.11 -2.79 1.95
CA ASP A 118 -15.17 -2.65 3.07
C ASP A 118 -14.00 -1.74 2.70
N VAL A 119 -13.52 -1.86 1.47
CA VAL A 119 -12.45 -1.00 0.95
C VAL A 119 -12.94 0.43 0.81
N LEU A 120 -14.14 0.63 0.26
CA LEU A 120 -14.73 1.95 0.13
C LEU A 120 -14.96 2.61 1.48
N ALA A 121 -15.36 1.84 2.49
CA ALA A 121 -15.55 2.36 3.85
C ALA A 121 -14.22 2.81 4.47
N PHE A 122 -13.12 2.14 4.14
CA PHE A 122 -11.78 2.54 4.60
C PHE A 122 -11.35 3.86 3.96
N LEU A 123 -11.65 4.04 2.69
CA LEU A 123 -11.33 5.26 1.95
C LEU A 123 -12.20 6.43 2.41
#